data_9c6907087090ed39460ee4c75cf26b8d
#
_entry.id   9c6907087090ed39460ee4c75cf26b8d
#
_cell.length_a   1.000
_cell.length_b   1.000
_cell.length_c   1.000
_cell.angle_alpha   90.00
_cell.angle_beta   90.00
_cell.angle_gamma   90.00
#
_symmetry.space_group_name_H-M   'P 1'
#
loop_
_entity.id
_entity.type
_entity.pdbx_description
1 polymer ?
#
loop_
_entity_poly.entity_id
_entity_poly.type
_entity_poly.pdbx_seq_one_letter_code
_entity_poly.pdbx_strand_id
1 'polypeptide(L)'
;RSSDLINFITEAPGCAEDIMQTFFWLDEDNRNTFHLFQLVRNPGKCNASDDKSICYNDSDEWPAHAPVGMWIDYGLVNEFLREWCLRKEQLKSGEISEDEYFEWKINWPATSSKVDYNGKDDKKCSYNWRKHK
;
A
#
# COMPACT_ATOMS: atom_id res chain seq x y z
N ARG A 1 14.72 2.74 -13.33
CA ARG A 1 13.87 1.63 -12.92
C ARG A 1 12.76 2.15 -12.02
N SER A 2 12.58 1.59 -10.83
CA SER A 2 11.49 2.04 -9.98
C SER A 2 11.63 3.50 -9.56
N SER A 3 12.86 3.98 -9.36
CA SER A 3 13.07 5.39 -9.01
C SER A 3 12.70 6.32 -10.16
N ASP A 4 12.91 5.89 -11.39
CA ASP A 4 12.52 6.69 -12.56
C ASP A 4 11.00 6.79 -12.67
N LEU A 5 10.29 5.72 -12.36
CA LEU A 5 8.83 5.73 -12.37
C LEU A 5 8.28 6.64 -11.28
N ILE A 6 8.88 6.60 -10.10
CA ILE A 6 8.46 7.46 -8.99
C ILE A 6 8.67 8.93 -9.37
N ASN A 7 9.83 9.25 -9.95
CA ASN A 7 10.10 10.62 -10.38
C ASN A 7 9.09 11.07 -11.43
N PHE A 8 8.74 10.19 -12.36
CA PHE A 8 7.73 10.52 -13.37
C PHE A 8 6.41 10.89 -12.71
N ILE A 9 5.95 10.09 -11.75
CA ILE A 9 4.67 10.34 -11.07
C ILE A 9 4.72 11.64 -10.27
N THR A 10 5.83 11.88 -9.53
CA THR A 10 5.92 13.04 -8.64
C THR A 10 6.20 14.33 -9.39
N GLU A 11 6.85 14.27 -10.54
CA GLU A 11 7.23 15.46 -11.31
C GLU A 11 6.24 15.81 -12.43
N ALA A 12 5.27 14.94 -12.68
CA ALA A 12 4.24 15.18 -13.70
C ALA A 12 2.92 15.51 -13.02
N PRO A 13 2.58 16.80 -12.85
CA PRO A 13 1.35 17.18 -12.15
C PRO A 13 0.10 16.53 -12.72
N GLY A 14 0.05 16.32 -14.04
CA GLY A 14 -1.10 15.67 -14.67
C GLY A 14 -1.34 14.27 -14.17
N CYS A 15 -0.29 13.52 -13.84
CA CYS A 15 -0.44 12.16 -13.30
C CYS A 15 -1.09 12.17 -11.92
N ALA A 16 -0.69 13.10 -11.06
CA ALA A 16 -1.28 13.23 -9.73
C ALA A 16 -2.76 13.61 -9.84
N GLU A 17 -3.08 14.53 -10.74
CA GLU A 17 -4.46 14.94 -10.97
C GLU A 17 -5.31 13.79 -11.50
N ASP A 18 -4.76 12.98 -12.41
CA ASP A 18 -5.46 11.83 -12.97
C ASP A 18 -5.76 10.78 -11.89
N ILE A 19 -4.82 10.54 -10.98
CA ILE A 19 -5.04 9.63 -9.86
C ILE A 19 -6.19 10.14 -8.99
N MET A 20 -6.18 11.42 -8.67
CA MET A 20 -7.24 12.01 -7.85
C MET A 20 -8.58 11.97 -8.55
N GLN A 21 -8.61 12.24 -9.86
CA GLN A 21 -9.84 12.15 -10.63
C GLN A 21 -10.43 10.75 -10.59
N THR A 22 -9.59 9.74 -10.70
CA THR A 22 -10.03 8.34 -10.59
C THR A 22 -10.67 8.08 -9.24
N PHE A 23 -10.03 8.52 -8.15
CA PHE A 23 -10.59 8.36 -6.81
C PHE A 23 -11.91 9.09 -6.66
N PHE A 24 -12.00 10.32 -7.19
CA PHE A 24 -13.23 11.10 -7.09
C PHE A 24 -14.41 10.42 -7.79
N TRP A 25 -14.17 9.85 -8.98
CA TRP A 25 -15.23 9.14 -9.68
C TRP A 25 -15.68 7.89 -8.95
N LEU A 26 -14.73 7.16 -8.37
CA LEU A 26 -15.08 6.00 -7.56
C LEU A 26 -15.84 6.40 -6.30
N ASP A 27 -15.46 7.50 -5.69
CA ASP A 27 -16.14 8.04 -4.51
C ASP A 27 -17.58 8.47 -4.87
N GLU A 28 -17.77 9.08 -6.04
CA GLU A 28 -19.10 9.51 -6.49
C GLU A 28 -20.01 8.33 -6.78
N ASP A 29 -19.45 7.22 -7.23
CA ASP A 29 -20.21 5.99 -7.45
C ASP A 29 -20.75 5.44 -6.12
N ASN A 30 -19.93 5.46 -5.09
CA ASN A 30 -20.35 5.09 -3.74
C ASN A 30 -19.47 5.83 -2.72
N ARG A 31 -20.07 6.80 -2.03
CA ARG A 31 -19.35 7.67 -1.09
C ARG A 31 -18.90 6.96 0.17
N ASN A 32 -19.28 5.71 0.36
CA ASN A 32 -18.79 4.90 1.47
C ASN A 32 -17.59 4.04 1.08
N THR A 33 -17.09 4.19 -0.14
CA THR A 33 -15.97 3.39 -0.62
C THR A 33 -14.64 3.81 0.01
N PHE A 34 -14.39 5.11 0.12
CA PHE A 34 -13.11 5.62 0.62
C PHE A 34 -13.27 6.19 2.01
N HIS A 35 -12.37 5.78 2.89
CA HIS A 35 -12.32 6.27 4.27
C HIS A 35 -10.94 6.88 4.52
N LEU A 36 -10.93 8.17 4.82
CA LEU A 36 -9.71 8.94 4.97
C LEU A 36 -9.43 9.23 6.44
N PHE A 37 -8.16 9.21 6.80
CA PHE A 37 -7.75 9.52 8.17
C PHE A 37 -6.37 10.19 8.16
N GLN A 38 -6.12 11.03 9.15
CA GLN A 38 -4.84 11.69 9.29
C GLN A 38 -3.87 10.81 10.08
N LEU A 39 -2.61 10.81 9.66
CA LEU A 39 -1.56 10.14 10.42
C LEU A 39 -0.93 11.12 11.38
N VAL A 40 -0.72 10.68 12.62
CA VAL A 40 -0.11 11.49 13.67
C VAL A 40 1.22 10.85 14.04
N ARG A 41 2.29 11.65 13.93
CA ARG A 41 3.65 11.14 14.10
C ARG A 41 3.94 10.64 15.51
N ASN A 42 3.50 11.36 16.51
CA ASN A 42 3.89 11.08 17.89
C ASN A 42 2.76 10.34 18.62
N PRO A 43 2.93 9.03 18.89
CA PRO A 43 1.89 8.28 19.57
C PRO A 43 1.50 8.82 20.93
N GLY A 44 2.44 9.47 21.65
CA GLY A 44 2.14 10.06 22.95
C GLY A 44 1.18 11.22 22.89
N LYS A 45 0.97 11.79 21.70
CA LYS A 45 0.02 12.89 21.49
C LYS A 45 -1.28 12.43 20.85
N CYS A 46 -1.39 11.15 20.53
CA CYS A 46 -2.64 10.63 20.00
C CYS A 46 -3.66 10.51 21.12
N ASN A 47 -4.85 10.99 20.83
CA ASN A 47 -5.98 10.81 21.73
C ASN A 47 -6.78 9.60 21.24
N ALA A 48 -6.94 8.61 22.10
CA ALA A 48 -7.66 7.39 21.76
C ALA A 48 -9.12 7.66 21.36
N SER A 49 -9.67 8.80 21.75
CA SER A 49 -11.03 9.18 21.38
C SER A 49 -11.12 9.88 20.03
N ASP A 50 -9.98 10.16 19.39
CA ASP A 50 -9.97 10.80 18.09
C ASP A 50 -10.02 9.75 16.99
N ASP A 51 -11.21 9.50 16.45
CA ASP A 51 -11.42 8.49 15.44
C ASP A 51 -10.85 8.85 14.07
N LYS A 52 -10.42 10.10 13.91
CA LYS A 52 -9.94 10.60 12.61
C LYS A 52 -8.43 10.56 12.47
N SER A 53 -7.73 10.11 13.50
CA SER A 53 -6.27 10.11 13.50
C SER A 53 -5.76 8.74 13.88
N ILE A 54 -4.69 8.33 13.22
CA ILE A 54 -3.98 7.10 13.54
C ILE A 54 -2.54 7.46 13.84
N CYS A 55 -2.04 6.97 14.97
CA CYS A 55 -0.66 7.19 15.35
C CYS A 55 0.28 6.38 14.47
N TYR A 56 1.27 7.04 13.92
CA TYR A 56 2.28 6.40 13.10
C TYR A 56 3.65 6.62 13.72
N ASN A 57 4.38 5.56 13.92
CA ASN A 57 5.61 5.58 14.69
C ASN A 57 6.88 5.30 13.86
N ASP A 58 6.83 5.51 12.57
CA ASP A 58 8.01 5.38 11.73
C ASP A 58 8.65 6.76 11.60
N SER A 59 9.50 7.09 12.56
CA SER A 59 10.05 8.44 12.67
C SER A 59 11.09 8.77 11.62
N ASP A 60 11.70 7.76 11.00
CA ASP A 60 12.81 7.99 10.10
C ASP A 60 12.38 8.51 8.73
N GLU A 61 11.13 8.27 8.37
CA GLU A 61 10.63 8.61 7.04
C GLU A 61 9.43 9.56 7.09
N TRP A 62 9.29 10.29 8.19
CA TRP A 62 8.15 11.18 8.31
C TRP A 62 8.28 12.35 7.34
N PRO A 63 7.28 12.56 6.45
CA PRO A 63 7.35 13.66 5.48
C PRO A 63 7.17 15.01 6.14
N ALA A 64 7.57 16.07 5.41
CA ALA A 64 7.47 17.45 5.90
C ALA A 64 6.01 17.85 6.16
N HIS A 65 5.09 17.31 5.39
CA HIS A 65 3.65 17.53 5.56
C HIS A 65 3.03 16.29 6.15
N ALA A 66 2.11 16.44 7.09
CA ALA A 66 1.44 15.30 7.70
C ALA A 66 0.72 14.49 6.62
N PRO A 67 0.99 13.20 6.54
CA PRO A 67 0.36 12.38 5.51
C PRO A 67 -1.07 12.02 5.88
N VAL A 68 -1.83 11.69 4.85
CA VAL A 68 -3.20 11.20 5.00
C VAL A 68 -3.21 9.75 4.55
N GLY A 69 -3.77 8.89 5.37
CA GLY A 69 -3.98 7.51 5.00
C GLY A 69 -5.41 7.30 4.52
N MET A 70 -5.65 6.18 3.88
CA MET A 70 -7.01 5.81 3.51
C MET A 70 -7.16 4.31 3.45
N TRP A 71 -8.40 3.86 3.65
CA TRP A 71 -8.74 2.49 3.33
C TRP A 71 -9.95 2.49 2.41
N ILE A 72 -10.08 1.43 1.63
CA ILE A 72 -11.11 1.29 0.61
C ILE A 72 -12.03 0.17 1.04
N ASP A 73 -13.33 0.46 1.12
CA ASP A 73 -14.32 -0.54 1.49
C ASP A 73 -14.65 -1.38 0.25
N TYR A 74 -13.70 -2.19 -0.15
CA TYR A 74 -13.83 -3.09 -1.30
C TYR A 74 -12.99 -4.34 -1.01
N GLY A 75 -13.69 -5.45 -0.74
CA GLY A 75 -13.04 -6.67 -0.25
C GLY A 75 -11.92 -7.19 -1.14
N LEU A 76 -12.14 -7.19 -2.45
CA LEU A 76 -11.13 -7.68 -3.39
C LEU A 76 -9.86 -6.82 -3.37
N VAL A 77 -10.04 -5.49 -3.35
CA VAL A 77 -8.89 -4.59 -3.26
C VAL A 77 -8.16 -4.79 -1.94
N ASN A 78 -8.88 -4.99 -0.85
CA ASN A 78 -8.27 -5.22 0.45
C ASN A 78 -7.47 -6.53 0.46
N GLU A 79 -7.90 -7.56 -0.25
CA GLU A 79 -7.11 -8.77 -0.41
C GLU A 79 -5.79 -8.48 -1.12
N PHE A 80 -5.83 -7.70 -2.18
CA PHE A 80 -4.62 -7.30 -2.89
C PHE A 80 -3.70 -6.48 -2.01
N LEU A 81 -4.26 -5.56 -1.24
CA LEU A 81 -3.47 -4.72 -0.34
C LEU A 81 -2.84 -5.53 0.78
N ARG A 82 -3.54 -6.55 1.31
CA ARG A 82 -2.95 -7.43 2.32
C ARG A 82 -1.74 -8.17 1.76
N GLU A 83 -1.85 -8.67 0.54
CA GLU A 83 -0.71 -9.32 -0.11
C GLU A 83 0.45 -8.34 -0.28
N TRP A 84 0.17 -7.14 -0.72
CA TRP A 84 1.21 -6.13 -0.89
C TRP A 84 1.89 -5.79 0.43
N CYS A 85 1.12 -5.63 1.49
CA CYS A 85 1.68 -5.43 2.82
C CYS A 85 2.65 -6.55 3.19
N LEU A 86 2.25 -7.79 2.94
CA LEU A 86 3.12 -8.94 3.24
C LEU A 86 4.41 -8.89 2.42
N ARG A 87 4.31 -8.57 1.12
CA ARG A 87 5.52 -8.49 0.29
C ARG A 87 6.46 -7.40 0.78
N LYS A 88 5.93 -6.27 1.19
CA LYS A 88 6.76 -5.20 1.76
C LYS A 88 7.44 -5.62 3.05
N GLU A 89 6.74 -6.33 3.91
CA GLU A 89 7.34 -6.84 5.14
C GLU A 89 8.42 -7.87 4.85
N GLN A 90 8.20 -8.76 3.90
CA GLN A 90 9.20 -9.75 3.50
C GLN A 90 10.43 -9.07 2.91
N LEU A 91 10.24 -8.03 2.14
CA LEU A 91 11.36 -7.25 1.61
C LEU A 91 12.15 -6.59 2.75
N LYS A 92 11.45 -5.99 3.69
CA LYS A 92 12.09 -5.32 4.83
C LYS A 92 12.87 -6.29 5.71
N SER A 93 12.35 -7.48 5.92
CA SER A 93 13.00 -8.50 6.74
C SER A 93 14.09 -9.28 6.00
N GLY A 94 14.20 -9.11 4.70
CA GLY A 94 15.16 -9.86 3.88
C GLY A 94 14.67 -11.23 3.46
N GLU A 95 13.43 -11.59 3.76
CA GLU A 95 12.89 -12.88 3.33
C GLU A 95 12.81 -12.99 1.82
N ILE A 96 12.56 -11.87 1.14
CA ILE A 96 12.65 -11.78 -0.31
C ILE A 96 13.63 -10.68 -0.68
N SER A 97 14.26 -10.82 -1.85
CA SER A 97 15.21 -9.83 -2.35
C SER A 97 14.46 -8.72 -3.10
N GLU A 98 15.18 -7.62 -3.36
CA GLU A 98 14.64 -6.54 -4.18
C GLU A 98 14.25 -7.02 -5.57
N ASP A 99 15.05 -7.91 -6.15
CA ASP A 99 14.76 -8.47 -7.47
C ASP A 99 13.50 -9.33 -7.45
N GLU A 100 13.33 -10.13 -6.40
CA GLU A 100 12.12 -10.93 -6.25
C GLU A 100 10.88 -10.04 -6.07
N TYR A 101 11.01 -8.99 -5.28
CA TYR A 101 9.91 -8.05 -5.07
C TYR A 101 9.53 -7.37 -6.38
N PHE A 102 10.52 -6.92 -7.15
CA PHE A 102 10.28 -6.33 -8.46
C PHE A 102 9.61 -7.32 -9.41
N GLU A 103 10.10 -8.56 -9.44
CA GLU A 103 9.52 -9.62 -10.25
C GLU A 103 8.07 -9.88 -9.91
N TRP A 104 7.76 -9.90 -8.61
CA TRP A 104 6.37 -10.06 -8.16
C TRP A 104 5.48 -8.96 -8.70
N LYS A 105 5.94 -7.71 -8.64
CA LYS A 105 5.13 -6.56 -9.06
C LYS A 105 4.90 -6.52 -10.56
N ILE A 106 5.94 -6.70 -11.35
CA ILE A 106 5.82 -6.53 -12.80
C ILE A 106 5.04 -7.66 -13.46
N ASN A 107 4.96 -8.80 -12.82
CA ASN A 107 4.19 -9.94 -13.34
C ASN A 107 2.84 -10.12 -12.64
N TRP A 108 2.51 -9.23 -11.73
CA TRP A 108 1.20 -9.28 -11.10
C TRP A 108 0.11 -9.03 -12.17
N PRO A 109 -1.04 -9.73 -12.18
CA PRO A 109 -1.55 -10.59 -11.11
C PRO A 109 -1.17 -12.07 -11.22
N ALA A 110 -0.32 -12.47 -12.17
CA ALA A 110 0.08 -13.86 -12.28
C ALA A 110 0.82 -14.36 -11.03
N THR A 111 1.48 -13.46 -10.32
CA THR A 111 2.21 -13.76 -9.09
C THR A 111 1.34 -13.68 -7.83
N SER A 112 0.08 -13.31 -7.99
CA SER A 112 -0.81 -13.09 -6.85
C SER A 112 -1.08 -14.39 -6.08
N SER A 113 -1.10 -14.30 -4.77
CA SER A 113 -1.53 -15.39 -3.90
C SER A 113 -2.41 -14.82 -2.79
N LYS A 114 -3.29 -15.66 -2.25
CA LYS A 114 -4.17 -15.22 -1.17
C LYS A 114 -3.38 -15.08 0.13
N VAL A 115 -3.65 -13.99 0.81
CA VAL A 115 -3.06 -13.72 2.13
C VAL A 115 -4.23 -13.50 3.09
N ASP A 116 -4.28 -14.28 4.15
CA ASP A 116 -5.38 -14.19 5.11
C ASP A 116 -5.18 -13.04 6.08
N TYR A 117 -6.11 -12.87 7.01
CA TYR A 117 -6.05 -11.79 8.00
C TYR A 117 -4.83 -11.85 8.89
N ASN A 118 -4.23 -13.02 9.04
CA ASN A 118 -3.03 -13.19 9.84
C ASN A 118 -1.76 -12.98 9.04
N GLY A 119 -1.89 -12.59 7.77
CA GLY A 119 -0.75 -12.41 6.89
C GLY A 119 -0.13 -13.70 6.40
N LYS A 120 -0.85 -14.81 6.51
CA LYS A 120 -0.33 -16.09 6.06
C LYS A 120 -0.45 -16.21 4.55
N ASP A 121 0.68 -16.51 3.92
CA ASP A 121 0.78 -16.62 2.48
C ASP A 121 0.35 -18.01 2.01
N ASP A 122 -0.65 -18.05 1.16
CA ASP A 122 -1.18 -19.28 0.59
C ASP A 122 -0.20 -19.95 -0.38
N LYS A 123 0.63 -19.17 -1.08
CA LYS A 123 1.63 -19.66 -2.05
C LYS A 123 1.04 -20.43 -3.23
N LYS A 124 -0.21 -20.17 -3.57
CA LYS A 124 -0.88 -20.88 -4.67
C LYS A 124 -0.93 -20.08 -5.96
N CYS A 125 0.06 -19.25 -6.21
CA CYS A 125 0.13 -18.57 -7.50
C CYS A 125 0.76 -19.48 -8.55
N SER A 126 0.35 -19.27 -9.80
CA SER A 126 0.87 -20.05 -10.93
C SER A 126 2.26 -19.63 -11.38
N TYR A 127 2.69 -18.44 -11.00
CA TYR A 127 3.99 -17.89 -11.41
C TYR A 127 4.97 -17.95 -10.25
N ASN A 128 6.08 -18.67 -10.45
CA ASN A 128 7.09 -18.78 -9.42
C ASN A 128 8.04 -17.60 -9.49
N TRP A 129 7.80 -16.61 -8.65
CA TRP A 129 8.62 -15.40 -8.60
C TRP A 129 9.68 -15.46 -7.51
N ARG A 130 9.60 -16.45 -6.62
CA ARG A 130 10.59 -16.62 -5.55
C ARG A 130 11.74 -17.47 -6.04
N LYS A 131 12.94 -16.91 -6.01
CA LYS A 131 14.12 -17.56 -6.57
C LYS A 131 15.01 -18.24 -5.54
N HIS A 132 14.78 -17.96 -4.27
CA HIS A 132 15.62 -18.48 -3.18
C HIS A 132 14.85 -19.39 -2.25
N LYS A 133 14.01 -20.19 -2.82
CA LYS A 133 13.22 -21.13 -2.02
C LYS A 133 13.49 -22.56 -2.40
#